data_3becf3345b4fa600f270ca284e9d44a9
#
_entry.id   3becf3345b4fa600f270ca284e9d44a9
#
_cell.length_a   1.000
_cell.length_b   1.000
_cell.length_c   1.000
_cell.angle_alpha   90.00
_cell.angle_beta   90.00
_cell.angle_gamma   90.00
#
_symmetry.space_group_name_H-M   'P 1'
#
loop_
_entity.id
_entity.type
_entity.pdbx_description
1 polymer ?
#
loop_
_entity_poly.entity_id
_entity_poly.type
_entity_poly.pdbx_seq_one_letter_code
_entity_poly.pdbx_strand_id
1 'polypeptide(L)'
;MDAQEKLLNEIKVFKEIINRSDEGINIVDKNGVLVFVNRVSAEYCNSVPEEMTGRLIEDFYPNAVLLNVIRTKKAVYGEKIHFVGKKKYVCSSFPIEFDGKFYGAYSVFRDVQEIEDLNRRVRYLEMQVSLTKPENDIESVVNYGGSFNKVFNKAKRAVGSIGGPRHSIITGESGTGKTMLATLMYNYAKKIGV
;
A
#
# COMPACT_ATOMS: atom_id res chain seq x y z
N MET A 1 27.11 39.00 3.45
CA MET A 1 26.77 37.72 2.80
C MET A 1 26.42 38.01 1.36
N ASP A 2 27.21 37.50 0.45
CA ASP A 2 27.02 37.70 -1.00
C ASP A 2 25.71 37.00 -1.43
N ALA A 3 25.02 37.52 -2.47
CA ALA A 3 23.78 36.93 -2.98
C ALA A 3 23.96 35.45 -3.37
N GLN A 4 25.15 35.11 -3.88
CA GLN A 4 25.49 33.75 -4.23
C GLN A 4 25.64 32.83 -3.01
N GLU A 5 26.20 33.33 -1.92
CA GLU A 5 26.33 32.61 -0.64
C GLU A 5 24.95 32.37 0.00
N LYS A 6 24.05 33.37 -0.07
CA LYS A 6 22.69 33.27 0.39
C LYS A 6 21.91 32.20 -0.38
N LEU A 7 21.98 32.21 -1.71
CA LEU A 7 21.34 31.20 -2.56
C LEU A 7 21.86 29.78 -2.27
N LEU A 8 23.17 29.62 -2.11
CA LEU A 8 23.78 28.33 -1.78
C LEU A 8 23.29 27.80 -0.44
N ASN A 9 23.13 28.66 0.55
CA ASN A 9 22.61 28.28 1.87
C ASN A 9 21.13 27.88 1.79
N GLU A 10 20.30 28.60 1.04
CA GLU A 10 18.91 28.23 0.79
C GLU A 10 18.80 26.84 0.15
N ILE A 11 19.60 26.56 -0.90
CA ILE A 11 19.64 25.24 -1.54
C ILE A 11 20.05 24.14 -0.55
N LYS A 12 21.04 24.40 0.31
CA LYS A 12 21.46 23.43 1.34
C LYS A 12 20.33 23.14 2.33
N VAL A 13 19.61 24.18 2.78
CA VAL A 13 18.48 24.04 3.70
C VAL A 13 17.36 23.21 3.07
N PHE A 14 16.99 23.49 1.81
CA PHE A 14 15.98 22.71 1.10
C PHE A 14 16.37 21.24 0.94
N LYS A 15 17.62 20.98 0.56
CA LYS A 15 18.13 19.59 0.47
C LYS A 15 18.07 18.87 1.80
N GLU A 16 18.43 19.54 2.89
CA GLU A 16 18.38 18.95 4.23
C GLU A 16 16.94 18.62 4.67
N ILE A 17 15.98 19.53 4.39
CA ILE A 17 14.56 19.29 4.67
C ILE A 17 14.05 18.08 3.90
N ILE A 18 14.36 18.00 2.61
CA ILE A 18 13.95 16.89 1.74
C ILE A 18 14.59 15.56 2.17
N ASN A 19 15.84 15.59 2.61
CA ASN A 19 16.53 14.39 3.11
C ASN A 19 15.98 13.87 4.44
N ARG A 20 15.34 14.72 5.24
CA ARG A 20 14.67 14.35 6.51
C ARG A 20 13.22 13.91 6.32
N SER A 21 12.68 14.00 5.10
CA SER A 21 11.35 13.48 4.79
C SER A 21 11.31 11.97 4.98
N ASP A 22 10.19 11.44 5.48
CA ASP A 22 9.90 10.00 5.54
C ASP A 22 9.40 9.47 4.19
N GLU A 23 9.21 10.36 3.21
CA GLU A 23 8.79 10.01 1.86
C GLU A 23 10.00 9.94 0.91
N GLY A 24 9.96 8.99 -0.02
CA GLY A 24 10.95 8.92 -1.09
C GLY A 24 10.71 10.00 -2.14
N ILE A 25 11.77 10.75 -2.48
CA ILE A 25 11.69 11.85 -3.44
C ILE A 25 12.74 11.66 -4.52
N ASN A 26 12.27 11.68 -5.77
CA ASN A 26 13.12 11.68 -6.96
C ASN A 26 12.82 12.89 -7.83
N ILE A 27 13.86 13.51 -8.36
CA ILE A 27 13.77 14.58 -9.37
C ILE A 27 14.56 14.13 -10.60
N VAL A 28 13.95 14.23 -11.76
CA VAL A 28 14.57 13.89 -13.04
C VAL A 28 14.54 15.07 -14.00
N ASP A 29 15.50 15.13 -14.89
CA ASP A 29 15.49 16.05 -16.02
C ASP A 29 14.49 15.58 -17.10
N LYS A 30 14.41 16.33 -18.20
CA LYS A 30 13.54 16.03 -19.35
C LYS A 30 13.85 14.71 -20.06
N ASN A 31 15.01 14.12 -19.83
CA ASN A 31 15.47 12.87 -20.42
C ASN A 31 15.28 11.67 -19.46
N GLY A 32 14.78 11.89 -18.24
CA GLY A 32 14.61 10.84 -17.23
C GLY A 32 15.89 10.57 -16.44
N VAL A 33 16.90 11.42 -16.52
CA VAL A 33 18.11 11.31 -15.71
C VAL A 33 17.84 11.88 -14.32
N LEU A 34 18.19 11.14 -13.28
CA LEU A 34 18.06 11.54 -11.88
C LEU A 34 19.00 12.71 -11.58
N VAL A 35 18.45 13.87 -11.26
CA VAL A 35 19.19 15.05 -10.83
C VAL A 35 19.22 15.22 -9.32
N PHE A 36 18.27 14.57 -8.63
CA PHE A 36 18.20 14.50 -7.19
C PHE A 36 17.45 13.25 -6.72
N VAL A 37 17.98 12.65 -5.67
CA VAL A 37 17.38 11.51 -4.97
C VAL A 37 17.59 11.75 -3.48
N ASN A 38 16.56 11.62 -2.65
CA ASN A 38 16.76 11.66 -1.22
C ASN A 38 17.12 10.27 -0.66
N ARG A 39 17.57 10.25 0.61
CA ARG A 39 17.99 9.02 1.29
C ARG A 39 16.91 7.93 1.25
N VAL A 40 15.65 8.26 1.55
CA VAL A 40 14.54 7.30 1.60
C VAL A 40 14.33 6.63 0.24
N SER A 41 14.38 7.39 -0.86
CA SER A 41 14.25 6.81 -2.19
C SER A 41 15.43 5.89 -2.54
N ALA A 42 16.65 6.25 -2.19
CA ALA A 42 17.81 5.41 -2.45
C ALA A 42 17.77 4.10 -1.65
N GLU A 43 17.45 4.17 -0.36
CA GLU A 43 17.28 3.00 0.51
C GLU A 43 16.14 2.07 0.03
N TYR A 44 15.14 2.61 -0.64
CA TYR A 44 14.06 1.83 -1.22
C TYR A 44 14.54 0.88 -2.32
N CYS A 45 15.56 1.30 -3.06
CA CYS A 45 16.25 0.51 -4.09
C CYS A 45 17.51 -0.22 -3.58
N ASN A 46 17.79 -0.20 -2.27
CA ASN A 46 19.03 -0.71 -1.65
C ASN A 46 20.29 -0.07 -2.26
N SER A 47 20.25 1.23 -2.49
CA SER A 47 21.32 2.05 -3.06
C SER A 47 21.56 3.31 -2.19
N VAL A 48 22.44 4.17 -2.64
CA VAL A 48 22.71 5.49 -2.04
C VAL A 48 22.48 6.60 -3.08
N PRO A 49 22.14 7.83 -2.66
CA PRO A 49 21.82 8.93 -3.58
C PRO A 49 22.93 9.23 -4.61
N GLU A 50 24.18 9.06 -4.19
CA GLU A 50 25.37 9.33 -5.02
C GLU A 50 25.51 8.33 -6.19
N GLU A 51 25.09 7.07 -5.98
CA GLU A 51 25.12 6.04 -7.02
C GLU A 51 23.96 6.16 -8.01
N MET A 52 22.87 6.79 -7.59
CA MET A 52 21.66 6.95 -8.40
C MET A 52 21.69 8.24 -9.23
N THR A 53 22.20 9.33 -8.64
CA THR A 53 22.26 10.64 -9.30
C THR A 53 23.10 10.58 -10.57
N GLY A 54 22.59 11.15 -11.68
CA GLY A 54 23.22 11.10 -12.99
C GLY A 54 22.88 9.86 -13.83
N ARG A 55 22.13 8.91 -13.30
CA ARG A 55 21.67 7.73 -14.03
C ARG A 55 20.19 7.82 -14.40
N LEU A 56 19.74 6.94 -15.28
CA LEU A 56 18.34 6.87 -15.68
C LEU A 56 17.47 6.34 -14.53
N ILE A 57 16.31 6.96 -14.33
CA ILE A 57 15.35 6.52 -13.30
C ILE A 57 14.94 5.05 -13.49
N GLU A 58 14.82 4.59 -14.74
CA GLU A 58 14.40 3.21 -15.08
C GLU A 58 15.39 2.14 -14.63
N ASP A 59 16.66 2.47 -14.42
CA ASP A 59 17.66 1.54 -13.87
C ASP A 59 17.28 1.08 -12.45
N PHE A 60 16.56 1.92 -11.70
CA PHE A 60 16.17 1.70 -10.31
C PHE A 60 14.67 1.43 -10.16
N TYR A 61 13.86 2.11 -10.96
CA TYR A 61 12.40 2.03 -10.97
C TYR A 61 11.91 1.74 -12.40
N PRO A 62 11.92 0.48 -12.87
CA PRO A 62 11.63 0.13 -14.27
C PRO A 62 10.27 0.63 -14.79
N ASN A 63 9.30 0.82 -13.90
CA ASN A 63 7.97 1.33 -14.24
C ASN A 63 7.70 2.69 -13.55
N ALA A 64 8.70 3.55 -13.50
CA ALA A 64 8.59 4.84 -12.83
C ALA A 64 7.45 5.70 -13.41
N VAL A 65 6.56 6.16 -12.54
CA VAL A 65 5.46 7.07 -12.91
C VAL A 65 5.99 8.35 -13.55
N LEU A 66 7.19 8.79 -13.15
CA LEU A 66 7.90 9.94 -13.71
C LEU A 66 8.05 9.87 -15.22
N LEU A 67 8.30 8.69 -15.80
CA LEU A 67 8.42 8.52 -17.26
C LEU A 67 7.13 8.91 -18.00
N ASN A 68 5.97 8.62 -17.39
CA ASN A 68 4.70 9.06 -17.95
C ASN A 68 4.55 10.60 -17.87
N VAL A 69 4.97 11.21 -16.75
CA VAL A 69 4.92 12.67 -16.60
C VAL A 69 5.84 13.38 -17.57
N ILE A 70 7.05 12.87 -17.81
CA ILE A 70 7.98 13.41 -18.81
C ILE A 70 7.32 13.42 -20.20
N ARG A 71 6.68 12.32 -20.58
CA ARG A 71 6.05 12.16 -21.90
C ARG A 71 4.80 13.00 -22.06
N THR A 72 3.94 13.05 -21.03
CA THR A 72 2.62 13.70 -21.13
C THR A 72 2.59 15.12 -20.60
N LYS A 73 3.58 15.52 -19.81
CA LYS A 73 3.64 16.78 -19.05
C LYS A 73 2.43 17.01 -18.14
N LYS A 74 1.77 15.93 -17.73
CA LYS A 74 0.60 15.97 -16.85
C LYS A 74 0.94 15.32 -15.51
N ALA A 75 0.44 15.92 -14.43
CA ALA A 75 0.55 15.35 -13.10
C ALA A 75 -0.15 13.99 -13.01
N VAL A 76 0.42 13.08 -12.23
CA VAL A 76 -0.15 11.79 -11.88
C VAL A 76 -0.24 11.72 -10.37
N TYR A 77 -1.42 11.44 -9.85
CA TYR A 77 -1.67 11.33 -8.42
C TYR A 77 -1.64 9.86 -7.97
N GLY A 78 -1.26 9.63 -6.72
CA GLY A 78 -1.03 8.31 -6.15
C GLY A 78 -2.30 7.51 -5.91
N GLU A 79 -2.93 7.01 -6.98
CA GLU A 79 -4.14 6.18 -6.92
C GLU A 79 -3.83 4.68 -7.00
N LYS A 80 -2.64 4.32 -7.45
CA LYS A 80 -2.26 2.92 -7.70
C LYS A 80 -1.04 2.53 -6.88
N ILE A 81 -1.01 1.26 -6.48
CA ILE A 81 0.15 0.66 -5.83
C ILE A 81 1.15 0.23 -6.89
N HIS A 82 2.39 0.62 -6.70
CA HIS A 82 3.54 0.26 -7.52
C HIS A 82 4.48 -0.66 -6.73
N PHE A 83 5.38 -1.34 -7.44
CA PHE A 83 6.30 -2.30 -6.85
C PHE A 83 7.74 -2.02 -7.27
N VAL A 84 8.66 -2.15 -6.32
CA VAL A 84 10.10 -2.26 -6.56
C VAL A 84 10.58 -3.50 -5.79
N GLY A 85 10.92 -4.56 -6.52
CA GLY A 85 11.16 -5.86 -5.92
C GLY A 85 9.94 -6.35 -5.15
N LYS A 86 10.10 -6.54 -3.82
CA LYS A 86 9.02 -6.96 -2.93
C LYS A 86 8.33 -5.79 -2.20
N LYS A 87 8.86 -4.59 -2.31
CA LYS A 87 8.33 -3.39 -1.63
C LYS A 87 7.18 -2.79 -2.43
N LYS A 88 6.19 -2.25 -1.73
CA LYS A 88 4.99 -1.62 -2.30
C LYS A 88 4.99 -0.14 -1.97
N TYR A 89 4.67 0.70 -2.95
CA TYR A 89 4.59 2.14 -2.73
C TYR A 89 3.45 2.79 -3.51
N VAL A 90 3.00 3.94 -3.04
CA VAL A 90 2.09 4.84 -3.74
C VAL A 90 2.88 6.09 -4.11
N CYS A 91 2.77 6.52 -5.36
CA CYS A 91 3.58 7.57 -5.94
C CYS A 91 2.72 8.63 -6.62
N SER A 92 2.94 9.89 -6.25
CA SER A 92 2.47 11.05 -7.01
C SER A 92 3.65 11.69 -7.76
N SER A 93 3.42 12.10 -8.99
CA SER A 93 4.47 12.66 -9.85
C SER A 93 3.95 13.90 -10.57
N PHE A 94 4.80 14.92 -10.66
CA PHE A 94 4.43 16.24 -11.13
C PHE A 94 5.47 16.78 -12.11
N PRO A 95 5.06 17.52 -13.16
CA PRO A 95 5.97 18.22 -14.03
C PRO A 95 6.64 19.39 -13.28
N ILE A 96 7.87 19.71 -13.68
CA ILE A 96 8.60 20.91 -13.24
C ILE A 96 8.61 21.86 -14.42
N GLU A 97 7.84 22.94 -14.30
CA GLU A 97 7.73 23.97 -15.34
C GLU A 97 7.92 25.36 -14.73
N PHE A 98 8.75 26.17 -15.39
CA PHE A 98 8.95 27.58 -15.04
C PHE A 98 8.92 28.39 -16.33
N ASP A 99 8.25 29.52 -16.33
CA ASP A 99 8.13 30.45 -17.46
C ASP A 99 7.68 29.73 -18.76
N GLY A 100 6.76 28.78 -18.64
CA GLY A 100 6.24 27.98 -19.77
C GLY A 100 7.23 26.97 -20.35
N LYS A 101 8.38 26.78 -19.72
CA LYS A 101 9.41 25.82 -20.14
C LYS A 101 9.44 24.62 -19.22
N PHE A 102 9.41 23.43 -19.81
CA PHE A 102 9.52 22.16 -19.12
C PHE A 102 10.99 21.82 -18.82
N TYR A 103 11.29 21.56 -17.55
CA TYR A 103 12.64 21.23 -17.06
C TYR A 103 12.81 19.77 -16.69
N GLY A 104 11.73 19.09 -16.34
CA GLY A 104 11.75 17.72 -15.90
C GLY A 104 10.52 17.37 -15.06
N ALA A 105 10.65 16.42 -14.17
CA ALA A 105 9.57 16.01 -13.28
C ALA A 105 10.12 15.62 -11.91
N TYR A 106 9.24 15.63 -10.89
CA TYR A 106 9.55 15.08 -9.58
C TYR A 106 8.48 14.11 -9.13
N SER A 107 8.85 13.17 -8.30
CA SER A 107 7.93 12.26 -7.62
C SER A 107 8.11 12.30 -6.13
N VAL A 108 6.99 12.12 -5.44
CA VAL A 108 6.94 11.85 -4.01
C VAL A 108 6.23 10.53 -3.83
N PHE A 109 6.82 9.60 -3.09
CA PHE A 109 6.23 8.29 -2.84
C PHE A 109 6.44 7.84 -1.39
N ARG A 110 5.55 7.00 -0.92
CA ARG A 110 5.61 6.41 0.42
C ARG A 110 5.37 4.91 0.37
N ASP A 111 6.02 4.21 1.28
CA ASP A 111 5.75 2.80 1.53
C ASP A 111 4.34 2.63 2.09
N VAL A 112 3.61 1.67 1.56
CA VAL A 112 2.26 1.36 2.04
C VAL A 112 2.18 0.00 2.75
N GLN A 113 3.27 -0.72 2.85
CA GLN A 113 3.30 -2.06 3.43
C GLN A 113 2.91 -2.03 4.91
N GLU A 114 3.44 -1.09 5.67
CA GLU A 114 3.11 -0.94 7.09
C GLU A 114 1.62 -0.60 7.29
N ILE A 115 1.07 0.30 6.47
CA ILE A 115 -0.35 0.67 6.51
C ILE A 115 -1.23 -0.54 6.17
N GLU A 116 -0.86 -1.34 5.17
CA GLU A 116 -1.57 -2.57 4.82
C GLU A 116 -1.52 -3.59 5.96
N ASP A 117 -0.37 -3.77 6.60
CA ASP A 117 -0.19 -4.71 7.70
C ASP A 117 -0.96 -4.26 8.96
N LEU A 118 -0.96 -2.97 9.28
CA LEU A 118 -1.77 -2.39 10.34
C LEU A 118 -3.27 -2.56 10.06
N ASN A 119 -3.73 -2.26 8.86
CA ASN A 119 -5.12 -2.44 8.45
C ASN A 119 -5.54 -3.91 8.51
N ARG A 120 -4.65 -4.84 8.19
CA ARG A 120 -4.88 -6.29 8.34
C ARG A 120 -5.03 -6.67 9.82
N ARG A 121 -4.19 -6.09 10.68
CA ARG A 121 -4.23 -6.34 12.12
C ARG A 121 -5.48 -5.74 12.77
N VAL A 122 -5.88 -4.52 12.38
CA VAL A 122 -7.13 -3.89 12.84
C VAL A 122 -8.33 -4.76 12.46
N ARG A 123 -8.45 -5.16 11.20
CA ARG A 123 -9.53 -6.07 10.75
C ARG A 123 -9.57 -7.37 11.53
N TYR A 124 -8.42 -7.96 11.84
CA TYR A 124 -8.34 -9.17 12.65
C TYR A 124 -8.85 -8.93 14.08
N LEU A 125 -8.47 -7.82 14.72
CA LEU A 125 -8.92 -7.46 16.07
C LEU A 125 -10.42 -7.13 16.12
N GLU A 126 -10.92 -6.37 15.17
CA GLU A 126 -12.36 -6.07 15.02
C GLU A 126 -13.19 -7.36 14.92
N MET A 127 -12.68 -8.31 14.16
CA MET A 127 -13.28 -9.63 14.01
C MET A 127 -13.27 -10.42 15.33
N GLN A 128 -12.18 -10.41 16.10
CA GLN A 128 -12.12 -11.04 17.42
C GLN A 128 -13.12 -10.40 18.38
N VAL A 129 -13.21 -9.08 18.41
CA VAL A 129 -14.19 -8.36 19.24
C VAL A 129 -15.62 -8.69 18.85
N SER A 130 -15.91 -8.83 17.56
CA SER A 130 -17.24 -9.24 17.09
C SER A 130 -17.62 -10.64 17.53
N LEU A 131 -16.63 -11.54 17.64
CA LEU A 131 -16.86 -12.94 18.12
C LEU A 131 -17.10 -13.03 19.63
N THR A 132 -16.62 -12.04 20.41
CA THR A 132 -16.77 -12.05 21.89
C THR A 132 -18.03 -11.34 22.39
N LYS A 133 -18.76 -10.62 21.55
CA LYS A 133 -20.03 -9.98 21.94
C LYS A 133 -21.15 -11.01 22.04
N PRO A 134 -21.94 -11.03 23.13
CA PRO A 134 -23.02 -12.01 23.32
C PRO A 134 -24.21 -11.90 22.35
N GLU A 135 -24.38 -10.74 21.73
CA GLU A 135 -25.35 -10.46 20.66
C GLU A 135 -24.65 -10.39 19.32
N ASN A 136 -24.14 -11.55 18.87
CA ASN A 136 -23.48 -11.63 17.57
C ASN A 136 -24.51 -11.46 16.45
N ASP A 137 -24.55 -10.27 15.91
CA ASP A 137 -25.15 -10.04 14.61
C ASP A 137 -24.24 -10.66 13.55
N ILE A 138 -24.53 -11.93 13.22
CA ILE A 138 -23.78 -12.74 12.25
C ILE A 138 -23.70 -12.01 10.89
N GLU A 139 -24.64 -11.11 10.61
CA GLU A 139 -24.67 -10.29 9.40
C GLU A 139 -23.55 -9.23 9.37
N SER A 140 -23.11 -8.72 10.52
CA SER A 140 -22.02 -7.74 10.56
C SER A 140 -20.66 -8.34 10.17
N VAL A 141 -20.44 -9.62 10.45
CA VAL A 141 -19.19 -10.34 10.11
C VAL A 141 -19.13 -10.73 8.64
N VAL A 142 -20.29 -10.92 7.99
CA VAL A 142 -20.39 -11.37 6.60
C VAL A 142 -20.02 -10.28 5.59
N ASN A 143 -20.01 -9.01 5.98
CA ASN A 143 -19.67 -7.89 5.09
C ASN A 143 -18.16 -7.69 4.83
N TYR A 144 -17.29 -8.53 5.38
CA TYR A 144 -15.83 -8.35 5.35
C TYR A 144 -15.07 -8.90 4.11
N GLY A 145 -15.74 -9.34 3.04
CA GLY A 145 -15.05 -9.65 1.78
C GLY A 145 -15.59 -10.83 0.97
N GLY A 146 -15.60 -10.68 -0.33
CA GLY A 146 -16.33 -11.51 -1.31
C GLY A 146 -16.04 -13.02 -1.34
N SER A 147 -14.82 -13.48 -1.03
CA SER A 147 -14.49 -14.92 -1.03
C SER A 147 -14.96 -15.64 0.26
N PHE A 148 -14.84 -14.97 1.40
CA PHE A 148 -15.26 -15.52 2.68
C PHE A 148 -16.79 -15.70 2.75
N ASN A 149 -17.56 -14.76 2.17
CA ASN A 149 -19.00 -14.85 2.10
C ASN A 149 -19.49 -16.11 1.38
N LYS A 150 -18.79 -16.53 0.32
CA LYS A 150 -19.13 -17.77 -0.41
C LYS A 150 -18.94 -19.01 0.49
N VAL A 151 -17.84 -19.05 1.24
CA VAL A 151 -17.53 -20.15 2.15
C VAL A 151 -18.51 -20.18 3.33
N PHE A 152 -18.82 -19.01 3.90
CA PHE A 152 -19.77 -18.90 5.01
C PHE A 152 -21.20 -19.28 4.61
N ASN A 153 -21.66 -18.91 3.42
CA ASN A 153 -22.96 -19.33 2.90
C ASN A 153 -23.04 -20.85 2.66
N LYS A 154 -21.94 -21.48 2.22
CA LYS A 154 -21.85 -22.95 2.18
C LYS A 154 -21.96 -23.57 3.58
N ALA A 155 -21.25 -22.97 4.55
CA ALA A 155 -21.27 -23.42 5.94
C ALA A 155 -22.68 -23.31 6.57
N LYS A 156 -23.39 -22.17 6.34
CA LYS A 156 -24.80 -22.02 6.77
C LYS A 156 -25.71 -23.11 6.21
N ARG A 157 -25.56 -23.42 4.91
CA ARG A 157 -26.36 -24.52 4.29
C ARG A 157 -26.05 -25.88 4.90
N ALA A 158 -24.77 -26.16 5.21
CA ALA A 158 -24.38 -27.41 5.84
C ALA A 158 -24.97 -27.55 7.26
N VAL A 159 -25.01 -26.48 8.05
CA VAL A 159 -25.58 -26.46 9.40
C VAL A 159 -27.11 -26.51 9.37
N GLY A 160 -27.77 -25.79 8.45
CA GLY A 160 -29.22 -25.67 8.38
C GLY A 160 -29.93 -26.80 7.60
N SER A 161 -29.18 -27.75 7.01
CA SER A 161 -29.81 -28.85 6.24
C SER A 161 -30.40 -29.91 7.14
N ILE A 162 -31.70 -30.08 7.08
CA ILE A 162 -32.41 -31.20 7.75
C ILE A 162 -31.96 -32.49 7.08
N GLY A 163 -31.32 -33.40 7.85
CA GLY A 163 -30.78 -34.67 7.34
C GLY A 163 -29.38 -34.57 6.73
N GLY A 164 -28.68 -33.41 6.86
CA GLY A 164 -27.31 -33.23 6.46
C GLY A 164 -26.28 -33.99 7.32
N PRO A 165 -25.00 -33.96 6.92
CA PRO A 165 -23.97 -34.71 7.65
C PRO A 165 -23.81 -34.16 9.08
N ARG A 166 -23.73 -35.10 10.04
CA ARG A 166 -23.53 -34.75 11.47
C ARG A 166 -22.16 -34.14 11.77
N HIS A 167 -21.24 -34.18 10.81
CA HIS A 167 -19.87 -33.69 10.95
C HIS A 167 -19.48 -32.87 9.73
N SER A 168 -18.75 -31.79 9.97
CA SER A 168 -18.14 -30.95 8.92
C SER A 168 -16.63 -30.84 9.13
N ILE A 169 -15.87 -31.01 8.07
CA ILE A 169 -14.41 -30.81 8.09
C ILE A 169 -14.08 -29.49 7.40
N ILE A 170 -13.33 -28.63 8.09
CA ILE A 170 -12.87 -27.35 7.56
C ILE A 170 -11.38 -27.49 7.25
N THR A 171 -11.03 -27.44 5.97
CA THR A 171 -9.63 -27.55 5.49
C THR A 171 -9.14 -26.22 4.93
N GLY A 172 -7.83 -26.01 4.96
CA GLY A 172 -7.16 -24.83 4.43
C GLY A 172 -5.80 -24.59 5.08
N GLU A 173 -5.00 -23.70 4.53
CA GLU A 173 -3.69 -23.34 5.05
C GLU A 173 -3.75 -22.68 6.43
N SER A 174 -2.62 -22.64 7.16
CA SER A 174 -2.57 -21.96 8.47
C SER A 174 -2.89 -20.48 8.30
N GLY A 175 -3.68 -19.89 9.23
CA GLY A 175 -4.07 -18.48 9.18
C GLY A 175 -5.25 -18.13 8.26
N THR A 176 -5.86 -19.09 7.55
CA THR A 176 -6.98 -18.84 6.62
C THR A 176 -8.35 -18.63 7.27
N GLY A 177 -8.42 -18.57 8.61
CA GLY A 177 -9.68 -18.31 9.33
C GLY A 177 -10.53 -19.53 9.63
N LYS A 178 -9.97 -20.75 9.63
CA LYS A 178 -10.71 -22.00 9.93
C LYS A 178 -11.43 -21.97 11.28
N THR A 179 -10.73 -21.57 12.33
CA THR A 179 -11.28 -21.45 13.69
C THR A 179 -12.44 -20.44 13.74
N MET A 180 -12.29 -19.32 13.04
CA MET A 180 -13.35 -18.33 12.93
C MET A 180 -14.59 -18.89 12.24
N LEU A 181 -14.41 -19.58 11.11
CA LEU A 181 -15.52 -20.21 10.40
C LEU A 181 -16.26 -21.23 11.29
N ALA A 182 -15.51 -22.04 12.04
CA ALA A 182 -16.08 -22.99 12.99
C ALA A 182 -16.92 -22.30 14.10
N THR A 183 -16.41 -21.20 14.66
CA THR A 183 -17.11 -20.38 15.66
C THR A 183 -18.40 -19.78 15.08
N LEU A 184 -18.36 -19.25 13.87
CA LEU A 184 -19.52 -18.70 13.18
C LEU A 184 -20.57 -19.79 12.87
N MET A 185 -20.14 -20.99 12.47
CA MET A 185 -21.02 -22.14 12.27
C MET A 185 -21.73 -22.54 13.57
N TYR A 186 -20.98 -22.61 14.67
CA TYR A 186 -21.53 -22.91 16.00
C TYR A 186 -22.57 -21.86 16.43
N ASN A 187 -22.25 -20.59 16.33
CA ASN A 187 -23.16 -19.49 16.67
C ASN A 187 -24.43 -19.51 15.80
N TYR A 188 -24.26 -19.80 14.50
CA TYR A 188 -25.41 -19.94 13.59
C TYR A 188 -26.30 -21.15 13.96
N ALA A 189 -25.70 -22.30 14.26
CA ALA A 189 -26.43 -23.48 14.73
C ALA A 189 -27.27 -23.16 15.98
N LYS A 190 -26.66 -22.50 16.96
CA LYS A 190 -27.33 -22.07 18.18
C LYS A 190 -28.49 -21.10 17.90
N LYS A 191 -28.34 -20.17 16.93
CA LYS A 191 -29.38 -19.22 16.54
C LYS A 191 -30.58 -19.89 15.89
N ILE A 192 -30.36 -20.94 15.10
CA ILE A 192 -31.45 -21.69 14.42
C ILE A 192 -31.99 -22.90 15.22
N GLY A 193 -31.47 -23.11 16.43
CA GLY A 193 -31.99 -24.18 17.34
C GLY A 193 -31.54 -25.60 16.97
N VAL A 194 -30.39 -25.74 16.32
CA VAL A 194 -29.78 -27.03 15.92
C VAL A 194 -28.55 -27.33 16.74
#